data_e950905866c05386a101bee3a15d16f2
#
_entry.id   e950905866c05386a101bee3a15d16f2
#
_cell.length_a   1.000
_cell.length_b   1.000
_cell.length_c   1.000
_cell.angle_alpha   90.00
_cell.angle_beta   90.00
_cell.angle_gamma   90.00
#
_symmetry.space_group_name_H-M   'P 1'
#
loop_
_entity.id
_entity.type
_entity.pdbx_description
1 polymer ?
#
loop_
_entity_poly.entity_id
_entity_poly.type
_entity_poly.pdbx_seq_one_letter_code
_entity_poly.pdbx_strand_id
1 'polypeptide(L)'
;MEAMAMGCKKVENGCCEGVIVPNDLPVECNPYLTKVTKANNMFDRLDILYNQADVIVALPGYLGTLNEILMSITLNYITDENKRAKKPIFISQNPWEPIWKSICDELEVRLIVFCLT
;
A
#
# COMPACT_ATOMS: atom_id res chain seq x y z
N MET A 1 6.95 8.76 0.97
CA MET A 1 7.01 7.83 2.12
C MET A 1 7.74 8.42 3.33
N GLU A 2 8.85 9.13 3.16
CA GLU A 2 9.62 9.72 4.26
C GLU A 2 8.78 10.68 5.13
N ALA A 3 7.99 11.55 4.52
CA ALA A 3 7.12 12.48 5.24
C ALA A 3 6.09 11.79 6.16
N MET A 4 5.57 10.63 5.75
CA MET A 4 4.67 9.83 6.58
C MET A 4 5.39 9.25 7.80
N ALA A 5 6.58 8.69 7.59
CA ALA A 5 7.40 8.16 8.68
C ALA A 5 7.82 9.27 9.67
N MET A 6 8.19 10.44 9.16
CA MET A 6 8.51 11.61 9.97
C MET A 6 7.30 12.08 10.79
N GLY A 7 6.12 12.10 10.19
CA GLY A 7 4.86 12.43 10.89
C GLY A 7 4.53 11.42 11.98
N CYS A 8 4.67 10.14 11.69
CA CYS A 8 4.44 9.06 12.66
C CYS A 8 5.35 9.17 13.88
N LYS A 9 6.63 9.53 13.68
CA LYS A 9 7.61 9.72 14.76
C LYS A 9 7.27 10.87 15.70
N LYS A 10 6.46 11.85 15.27
CA LYS A 10 6.01 12.96 16.10
C LYS A 10 4.85 12.60 17.02
N VAL A 11 4.22 11.47 16.79
CA VAL A 11 3.11 10.99 17.63
C VAL A 11 3.68 10.16 18.78
N GLU A 12 3.18 10.41 19.98
CA GLU A 12 3.54 9.62 21.17
C GLU A 12 3.20 8.14 20.91
N ASN A 13 4.17 7.26 21.13
CA ASN A 13 4.07 5.82 20.83
C ASN A 13 3.83 5.47 19.35
N GLY A 14 4.03 6.41 18.42
CA GLY A 14 3.94 6.14 16.98
C GLY A 14 4.99 5.12 16.53
N CYS A 15 4.55 4.05 15.88
CA CYS A 15 5.41 3.02 15.30
C CYS A 15 5.34 3.09 13.76
N CYS A 16 6.49 3.23 13.12
CA CYS A 16 6.60 3.23 11.67
C CYS A 16 7.52 2.10 11.22
N GLU A 17 6.94 1.09 10.62
CA GLU A 17 7.67 -0.06 10.06
C GLU A 17 7.86 0.11 8.55
N GLY A 18 9.09 -0.10 8.08
CA GLY A 18 9.40 -0.19 6.65
C GLY A 18 9.71 -1.61 6.24
N VAL A 19 9.23 -2.01 5.06
CA VAL A 19 9.55 -3.30 4.45
C VAL A 19 10.47 -3.06 3.25
N ILE A 20 11.67 -3.59 3.30
CA ILE A 20 12.71 -3.40 2.27
C ILE A 20 13.10 -4.73 1.62
N VAL A 21 13.62 -4.63 0.40
CA VAL A 21 14.25 -5.77 -0.33
C VAL A 21 15.73 -5.43 -0.52
N PRO A 22 16.63 -5.93 0.32
CA PRO A 22 18.02 -5.46 0.38
C PRO A 22 18.83 -5.66 -0.90
N ASN A 23 18.48 -6.67 -1.71
CA ASN A 23 19.26 -7.06 -2.88
C ASN A 23 18.75 -6.46 -4.21
N ASP A 24 17.51 -5.99 -4.25
CA ASP A 24 16.88 -5.54 -5.50
C ASP A 24 16.87 -4.02 -5.68
N LEU A 25 17.05 -3.29 -4.59
CA LEU A 25 17.07 -1.83 -4.62
C LEU A 25 18.17 -1.30 -3.71
N PRO A 26 19.08 -0.44 -4.20
CA PRO A 26 20.01 0.30 -3.36
C PRO A 26 19.22 1.37 -2.59
N VAL A 27 18.49 0.97 -1.57
CA VAL A 27 17.67 1.88 -0.79
C VAL A 27 18.36 2.19 0.51
N GLU A 28 18.74 3.45 0.68
CA GLU A 28 19.02 3.97 2.00
C GLU A 28 17.77 3.85 2.84
N CYS A 29 17.89 3.20 3.99
CA CYS A 29 16.76 3.09 4.91
C CYS A 29 16.31 4.48 5.33
N ASN A 30 15.01 4.74 5.26
CA ASN A 30 14.39 5.95 5.79
C ASN A 30 14.76 6.11 7.28
N PRO A 31 15.42 7.21 7.71
CA PRO A 31 15.89 7.37 9.08
C PRO A 31 14.78 7.52 10.12
N TYR A 32 13.55 7.74 9.68
CA TYR A 32 12.39 7.90 10.57
C TYR A 32 11.65 6.59 10.88
N LEU A 33 12.12 5.47 10.35
CA LEU A 33 11.54 4.17 10.66
C LEU A 33 11.89 3.73 12.09
N THR A 34 10.92 3.21 12.80
CA THR A 34 11.12 2.61 14.13
C THR A 34 11.48 1.13 14.03
N LYS A 35 11.07 0.48 12.95
CA LYS A 35 11.34 -0.93 12.66
C LYS A 35 11.54 -1.13 11.16
N VAL A 36 12.43 -2.03 10.80
CA VAL A 36 12.68 -2.44 9.41
C VAL A 36 12.54 -3.94 9.29
N THR A 37 11.66 -4.38 8.41
CA THR A 37 11.49 -5.78 8.03
C THR A 37 12.13 -6.01 6.67
N LYS A 38 12.96 -7.04 6.55
CA LYS A 38 13.60 -7.43 5.30
C LYS A 38 12.80 -8.50 4.61
N ALA A 39 12.33 -8.21 3.41
CA ALA A 39 11.70 -9.18 2.53
C ALA A 39 12.73 -9.86 1.62
N ASN A 40 12.46 -11.07 1.17
CA ASN A 40 13.36 -11.84 0.32
C ASN A 40 13.34 -11.35 -1.13
N ASN A 41 12.21 -10.87 -1.59
CA ASN A 41 11.97 -10.35 -2.94
C ASN A 41 10.77 -9.41 -2.95
N MET A 42 10.44 -8.85 -4.11
CA MET A 42 9.32 -7.91 -4.25
C MET A 42 7.96 -8.54 -3.96
N PHE A 43 7.76 -9.82 -4.27
CA PHE A 43 6.50 -10.51 -3.99
C PHE A 43 6.32 -10.73 -2.48
N ASP A 44 7.38 -11.15 -1.81
CA ASP A 44 7.42 -11.28 -0.35
C ASP A 44 7.14 -9.93 0.34
N ARG A 45 7.73 -8.84 -0.19
CA ARG A 45 7.48 -7.49 0.28
C ARG A 45 5.99 -7.10 0.18
N LEU A 46 5.37 -7.35 -0.96
CA LEU A 46 3.95 -7.06 -1.18
C LEU A 46 3.06 -7.89 -0.25
N ASP A 47 3.39 -9.16 -0.07
CA ASP A 47 2.67 -10.05 0.85
C ASP A 47 2.74 -9.55 2.30
N ILE A 48 3.92 -9.19 2.77
CA ILE A 48 4.12 -8.63 4.11
C ILE A 48 3.32 -7.34 4.29
N LEU A 49 3.43 -6.39 3.36
CA LEU A 49 2.73 -5.11 3.42
C LEU A 49 1.21 -5.30 3.47
N TYR A 50 0.68 -6.17 2.60
CA TYR A 50 -0.75 -6.41 2.56
C TYR A 50 -1.25 -7.13 3.81
N ASN A 51 -0.57 -8.18 4.26
CA ASN A 51 -1.03 -8.99 5.38
C ASN A 51 -0.98 -8.27 6.72
N GLN A 52 -0.01 -7.39 6.93
CA GLN A 52 0.12 -6.62 8.16
C GLN A 52 -0.84 -5.42 8.24
N ALA A 53 -1.35 -4.95 7.12
CA ALA A 53 -2.22 -3.78 7.08
C ALA A 53 -3.68 -4.13 7.43
N ASP A 54 -4.33 -3.30 8.21
CA ASP A 54 -5.78 -3.30 8.42
C ASP A 54 -6.48 -2.39 7.41
N VAL A 55 -5.82 -1.31 7.01
CA VAL A 55 -6.27 -0.32 6.04
C VAL A 55 -5.11 -0.02 5.09
N ILE A 56 -5.42 0.18 3.82
CA ILE A 56 -4.44 0.52 2.80
C ILE A 56 -4.66 1.96 2.35
N VAL A 57 -3.60 2.75 2.38
CA VAL A 57 -3.61 4.15 1.96
C VAL A 57 -2.53 4.38 0.91
N ALA A 58 -2.93 4.70 -0.30
CA ALA A 58 -2.02 5.01 -1.40
C ALA A 58 -1.93 6.51 -1.62
N LEU A 59 -0.80 7.08 -1.28
CA LEU A 59 -0.43 8.47 -1.57
C LEU A 59 0.10 8.61 -3.00
N PRO A 60 0.26 9.83 -3.53
CA PRO A 60 0.88 10.05 -4.83
C PRO A 60 2.25 9.34 -4.93
N GLY A 61 2.50 8.67 -6.04
CA GLY A 61 3.71 7.89 -6.26
C GLY A 61 3.84 7.45 -7.72
N TYR A 62 4.64 6.43 -7.95
CA TYR A 62 4.98 5.92 -9.27
C TYR A 62 4.50 4.47 -9.47
N LEU A 63 5.14 3.74 -10.38
CA LEU A 63 4.76 2.37 -10.74
C LEU A 63 4.74 1.39 -9.55
N GLY A 64 5.63 1.56 -8.58
CA GLY A 64 5.63 0.73 -7.38
C GLY A 64 4.34 0.91 -6.57
N THR A 65 3.89 2.14 -6.39
CA THR A 65 2.63 2.45 -5.71
C THR A 65 1.43 1.92 -6.50
N LEU A 66 1.43 2.06 -7.82
CA LEU A 66 0.39 1.49 -8.68
C LEU A 66 0.31 -0.04 -8.53
N ASN A 67 1.46 -0.70 -8.49
CA ASN A 67 1.53 -2.14 -8.29
C ASN A 67 0.97 -2.57 -6.92
N GLU A 68 1.28 -1.83 -5.87
CA GLU A 68 0.74 -2.06 -4.53
C GLU A 68 -0.79 -1.86 -4.48
N ILE A 69 -1.32 -0.83 -5.15
CA ILE A 69 -2.75 -0.59 -5.29
C ILE A 69 -3.44 -1.77 -6.00
N LEU A 70 -2.94 -2.14 -7.18
CA LEU A 70 -3.55 -3.20 -7.99
C LEU A 70 -3.49 -4.56 -7.29
N MET A 71 -2.38 -4.89 -6.63
CA MET A 71 -2.27 -6.11 -5.85
C MET A 71 -3.30 -6.13 -4.71
N SER A 72 -3.43 -5.03 -3.98
CA SER A 72 -4.37 -4.91 -2.86
C SER A 72 -5.83 -5.06 -3.32
N ILE A 73 -6.17 -4.44 -4.45
CA ILE A 73 -7.50 -4.57 -5.06
C ILE A 73 -7.76 -6.00 -5.52
N THR A 74 -6.78 -6.62 -6.18
CA THR A 74 -6.88 -8.00 -6.65
C THR A 74 -7.09 -8.97 -5.49
N LEU A 75 -6.32 -8.82 -4.41
CA LEU A 75 -6.45 -9.65 -3.22
C LEU A 75 -7.81 -9.45 -2.53
N ASN A 76 -8.32 -8.22 -2.47
CA ASN A 76 -9.67 -7.97 -1.99
C ASN A 76 -10.73 -8.62 -2.89
N TYR A 77 -10.54 -8.61 -4.21
CA TYR A 77 -11.48 -9.19 -5.15
C TYR A 77 -11.60 -10.71 -5.00
N ILE A 78 -10.47 -11.40 -4.83
CA ILE A 78 -10.44 -12.87 -4.70
C ILE A 78 -10.65 -13.34 -3.25
N THR A 79 -10.74 -12.44 -2.28
CA THR A 79 -10.91 -12.80 -0.87
C THR A 79 -12.33 -13.33 -0.62
N ASP A 80 -12.40 -14.52 -0.07
CA ASP A 80 -13.62 -15.09 0.48
C ASP A 80 -13.96 -14.40 1.82
N GLU A 81 -15.06 -13.65 1.85
CA GLU A 81 -15.48 -12.88 3.02
C GLU A 81 -15.79 -13.75 4.25
N ASN A 82 -16.11 -15.03 4.03
CA ASN A 82 -16.31 -15.98 5.12
C ASN A 82 -15.01 -16.38 5.84
N LYS A 83 -13.88 -16.20 5.16
CA LYS A 83 -12.55 -16.55 5.68
C LYS A 83 -11.76 -15.33 6.14
N ARG A 84 -11.99 -14.18 5.53
CA ARG A 84 -11.21 -12.97 5.77
C ARG A 84 -12.00 -11.72 5.36
N ALA A 85 -11.94 -10.69 6.20
CA ALA A 85 -12.51 -9.39 5.85
C ALA A 85 -11.69 -8.71 4.74
N LYS A 86 -12.39 -8.04 3.82
CA LYS A 86 -11.76 -7.16 2.83
C LYS A 86 -11.19 -5.92 3.53
N LYS A 87 -10.03 -5.47 3.07
CA LYS A 87 -9.36 -4.30 3.64
C LYS A 87 -9.82 -3.03 2.93
N PRO A 88 -10.22 -1.97 3.66
CA PRO A 88 -10.49 -0.68 3.05
C PRO A 88 -9.26 -0.14 2.31
N ILE A 89 -9.45 0.36 1.09
CA ILE A 89 -8.40 0.93 0.25
C ILE A 89 -8.75 2.39 -0.03
N PHE A 90 -7.88 3.29 0.38
CA PHE A 90 -7.96 4.72 0.13
C PHE A 90 -6.86 5.13 -0.84
N ILE A 91 -7.22 5.86 -1.88
CA ILE A 91 -6.28 6.38 -2.88
C ILE A 91 -6.32 7.89 -2.92
N SER A 92 -5.20 8.53 -3.18
CA SER A 92 -5.18 9.97 -3.41
C SER A 92 -5.91 10.33 -4.69
N GLN A 93 -6.56 11.50 -4.70
CA GLN A 93 -7.31 12.00 -5.85
C GLN A 93 -6.41 12.07 -7.10
N ASN A 94 -5.22 12.59 -6.97
CA ASN A 94 -4.23 12.62 -8.03
C ASN A 94 -2.99 11.80 -7.63
N PRO A 95 -2.45 10.96 -8.51
CA PRO A 95 -2.92 10.62 -9.86
C PRO A 95 -3.92 9.44 -9.90
N TRP A 96 -4.28 8.83 -8.77
CA TRP A 96 -4.88 7.49 -8.72
C TRP A 96 -6.36 7.44 -9.08
N GLU A 97 -7.16 8.45 -8.69
CA GLU A 97 -8.59 8.43 -8.97
C GLU A 97 -8.92 8.31 -10.47
N PRO A 98 -8.36 9.13 -11.37
CA PRO A 98 -8.64 9.01 -12.79
C PRO A 98 -8.13 7.69 -13.39
N ILE A 99 -7.01 7.17 -12.91
CA ILE A 99 -6.48 5.87 -13.34
C ILE A 99 -7.42 4.74 -12.91
N TRP A 100 -7.85 4.74 -11.65
CA TRP A 100 -8.78 3.75 -11.13
C TRP A 100 -10.13 3.80 -11.83
N LYS A 101 -10.64 4.99 -12.10
CA LYS A 101 -11.87 5.18 -12.85
C LYS A 101 -11.79 4.58 -14.26
N SER A 102 -10.70 4.81 -14.98
CA SER A 102 -10.46 4.20 -16.27
C SER A 102 -10.42 2.67 -16.20
N ILE A 103 -9.77 2.11 -15.20
CA ILE A 103 -9.72 0.66 -14.99
C ILE A 103 -11.12 0.10 -14.76
N CYS A 104 -11.92 0.74 -13.92
CA CYS A 104 -13.30 0.33 -13.66
C CYS A 104 -14.15 0.36 -14.93
N ASP A 105 -14.02 1.40 -15.74
CA ASP A 105 -14.78 1.58 -16.97
C ASP A 105 -14.39 0.53 -18.04
N GLU A 106 -13.09 0.30 -18.22
CA GLU A 106 -12.57 -0.60 -19.27
C GLU A 106 -12.71 -2.09 -18.91
N LEU A 107 -12.54 -2.44 -17.64
CA LEU A 107 -12.59 -3.84 -17.19
C LEU A 107 -13.94 -4.21 -16.56
N GLU A 108 -14.91 -3.30 -16.52
CA GLU A 108 -16.21 -3.50 -15.89
C GLU A 108 -16.12 -3.94 -14.42
N VAL A 109 -15.06 -3.51 -13.73
CA VAL A 109 -14.81 -3.85 -12.32
C VAL A 109 -15.61 -2.93 -11.42
N ARG A 110 -16.34 -3.52 -10.45
CA ARG A 110 -17.15 -2.80 -9.46
C ARG A 110 -16.63 -3.07 -8.05
N LEU A 111 -15.46 -2.55 -7.75
CA LEU A 111 -14.87 -2.64 -6.42
C LEU A 111 -14.87 -1.28 -5.73
N ILE A 112 -15.10 -1.29 -4.43
CA ILE A 112 -15.12 -0.07 -3.63
C ILE A 112 -13.70 0.34 -3.28
N VAL A 113 -13.27 1.47 -3.81
CA VAL A 113 -12.05 2.16 -3.45
C VAL A 113 -12.43 3.59 -3.06
N PHE A 114 -11.93 4.07 -1.93
CA PHE A 114 -12.25 5.39 -1.42
C PHE A 114 -11.22 6.41 -1.91
N CYS A 115 -11.68 7.58 -2.34
CA CYS A 115 -10.79 8.68 -2.69
C CYS A 115 -10.53 9.58 -1.47
N LEU A 116 -9.27 9.92 -1.25
CA LEU A 116 -8.86 10.92 -0.28
C LEU A 116 -9.04 12.31 -0.91
N THR A 117 -9.82 13.11 -0.30
CA THR A 117 -10.03 14.52 -0.69
C THR A 117 -9.10 15.48 0.04
#